data_ef5f0aa1eac695c7e66299b11f185c14
#
_entry.id   ef5f0aa1eac695c7e66299b11f185c14
#
_cell.length_a   1.000
_cell.length_b   1.000
_cell.length_c   1.000
_cell.angle_alpha   90.00
_cell.angle_beta   90.00
_cell.angle_gamma   90.00
#
_symmetry.space_group_name_H-M   'P 1'
#
loop_
_entity.id
_entity.type
_entity.pdbx_description
1 polymer ?
#
loop_
_entity_poly.entity_id
_entity_poly.type
_entity_poly.pdbx_seq_one_letter_code
_entity_poly.pdbx_strand_id
1 'polypeptide(L)'
;MKKRMIKLVSLLTVAAMTMGMVTGCGDTAKESTKGDSKENTEVVETTLSDEEIIKAAAEDGKVGNWGLGNEYEILALLAKYDLPTEYLSQDFTMDGFDDDSVTLASAMTYNELGLVQNDYDGGYGYGDSVGIIDMNNEGVAMLEDNIFCTKQFAEENPQTVAAFLYASLKGWEYAVENPEEAAEICYEYGSSVSPEHQAYMASEVAKLVTTDMNGNTVTDIGNMDETAMQQTLDIAKQYVTLDDADANAALQAITLDDIRDTSYLATAKASDGAFDVEKTEVSIQLKWLPQAQFMGYYVALDKGYYDEVGLKVNIVSGGGDIAETTAVNNGTVDFGVTWVTNLASANAGGMDLVEIAQIYQRSGLVLVYKPGNFQ
;
A
#
# COMPACT_ATOMS: atom_id res chain seq x y z
N MET A 1 26.05 13.13 30.03
CA MET A 1 26.67 12.08 30.87
C MET A 1 25.69 11.67 31.95
N LYS A 2 25.02 10.52 31.82
CA LYS A 2 24.57 9.60 32.88
C LYS A 2 23.77 8.46 32.20
N LYS A 3 24.52 7.37 31.89
CA LYS A 3 23.95 6.09 31.50
C LYS A 3 23.13 5.51 32.67
N ARG A 4 21.89 5.16 32.46
CA ARG A 4 21.15 4.26 33.35
C ARG A 4 21.09 2.87 32.73
N MET A 5 21.92 1.97 33.27
CA MET A 5 21.81 0.51 33.07
C MET A 5 20.61 0.00 33.84
N ILE A 6 19.70 -0.69 33.17
CA ILE A 6 18.69 -1.53 33.81
C ILE A 6 19.17 -2.96 33.67
N LYS A 7 19.34 -3.63 34.83
CA LYS A 7 19.80 -5.02 34.94
C LYS A 7 18.64 -5.97 34.65
N LEU A 8 18.84 -6.89 33.69
CA LEU A 8 18.05 -8.09 33.54
C LEU A 8 18.32 -9.04 34.74
N VAL A 9 17.28 -9.54 35.36
CA VAL A 9 17.33 -10.67 36.28
C VAL A 9 16.76 -11.89 35.54
N SER A 10 17.66 -12.80 35.19
CA SER A 10 17.34 -14.13 34.67
C SER A 10 17.03 -15.08 35.82
N LEU A 11 15.86 -15.73 35.77
CA LEU A 11 15.55 -16.85 36.67
C LEU A 11 15.64 -18.16 35.88
N LEU A 12 16.71 -18.89 36.13
CA LEU A 12 16.87 -20.27 35.73
C LEU A 12 16.05 -21.16 36.70
N THR A 13 15.19 -22.01 36.14
CA THR A 13 14.70 -23.19 36.87
C THR A 13 15.10 -24.46 36.12
N VAL A 14 16.02 -25.19 36.73
CA VAL A 14 16.45 -26.56 36.35
C VAL A 14 15.46 -27.54 36.98
N ALA A 15 14.94 -28.46 36.19
CA ALA A 15 14.39 -29.72 36.72
C ALA A 15 14.89 -30.90 35.88
N ALA A 16 15.76 -31.65 36.50
CA ALA A 16 16.22 -32.96 36.03
C ALA A 16 15.34 -34.08 36.65
N MET A 17 15.26 -35.17 35.96
CA MET A 17 15.03 -36.58 36.41
C MET A 17 14.09 -37.28 35.44
N THR A 18 14.26 -38.54 35.02
CA THR A 18 15.07 -39.65 35.42
C THR A 18 15.06 -40.70 34.30
N MET A 19 16.13 -41.44 34.20
CA MET A 19 16.28 -42.66 33.37
C MET A 19 15.27 -43.75 33.73
N GLY A 20 14.77 -44.44 32.70
CA GLY A 20 14.15 -45.75 32.80
C GLY A 20 14.54 -46.59 31.59
N MET A 21 15.55 -47.47 31.77
CA MET A 21 15.88 -48.53 30.80
C MET A 21 14.87 -49.66 30.93
N VAL A 22 14.32 -50.08 29.78
CA VAL A 22 13.84 -51.47 29.62
C VAL A 22 14.29 -51.97 28.25
N THR A 23 15.07 -53.02 28.28
CA THR A 23 15.56 -53.83 27.15
C THR A 23 14.43 -54.74 26.62
N GLY A 24 14.29 -54.82 25.30
CA GLY A 24 13.47 -55.82 24.62
C GLY A 24 13.77 -55.86 23.12
N CYS A 25 14.42 -56.90 22.67
CA CYS A 25 14.79 -57.22 21.29
C CYS A 25 13.61 -57.41 20.35
N GLY A 26 13.77 -57.07 19.08
CA GLY A 26 13.03 -57.70 17.99
C GLY A 26 12.80 -56.83 16.75
N ASP A 27 13.71 -56.91 15.80
CA ASP A 27 13.62 -56.94 14.34
C ASP A 27 12.87 -55.88 13.51
N THR A 28 13.63 -55.53 12.49
CA THR A 28 13.34 -54.96 11.14
C THR A 28 13.19 -53.47 11.02
N ALA A 29 14.34 -52.89 10.69
CA ALA A 29 14.49 -51.58 10.05
C ALA A 29 13.64 -51.48 8.78
N LYS A 30 12.81 -50.42 8.68
CA LYS A 30 12.51 -49.72 7.46
C LYS A 30 12.95 -48.26 7.64
N GLU A 31 14.11 -47.98 7.13
CA GLU A 31 14.57 -46.66 6.80
C GLU A 31 13.54 -46.01 5.85
N SER A 32 12.74 -45.10 6.34
CA SER A 32 12.03 -44.16 5.48
C SER A 32 12.98 -42.99 5.24
N THR A 33 13.78 -43.08 4.20
CA THR A 33 14.38 -41.92 3.54
C THR A 33 13.24 -40.99 3.14
N LYS A 34 13.13 -39.85 3.84
CA LYS A 34 12.48 -38.66 3.26
C LYS A 34 13.35 -38.26 2.07
N GLY A 35 12.93 -38.67 0.90
CA GLY A 35 13.41 -38.13 -0.34
C GLY A 35 12.88 -36.71 -0.44
N ASP A 36 13.80 -35.75 -0.42
CA ASP A 36 13.63 -34.46 -1.06
C ASP A 36 13.46 -34.70 -2.56
N SER A 37 12.23 -34.94 -2.98
CA SER A 37 11.84 -34.71 -4.37
C SER A 37 11.36 -33.26 -4.44
N LYS A 38 12.27 -32.31 -4.66
CA LYS A 38 11.92 -31.11 -5.40
C LYS A 38 11.47 -31.65 -6.77
N GLU A 39 10.16 -31.79 -6.92
CA GLU A 39 9.53 -31.93 -8.21
C GLU A 39 9.97 -30.72 -9.00
N ASN A 40 10.66 -30.98 -10.11
CA ASN A 40 11.01 -29.98 -11.10
C ASN A 40 9.66 -29.61 -11.73
N THR A 41 8.96 -28.64 -11.17
CA THR A 41 7.72 -28.12 -11.73
C THR A 41 8.14 -27.45 -13.03
N GLU A 42 7.82 -28.09 -14.17
CA GLU A 42 7.92 -27.43 -15.47
C GLU A 42 7.12 -26.13 -15.34
N VAL A 43 7.77 -25.01 -15.61
CA VAL A 43 7.09 -23.72 -15.69
C VAL A 43 6.08 -23.83 -16.82
N VAL A 44 4.80 -23.92 -16.47
CA VAL A 44 3.72 -23.95 -17.44
C VAL A 44 3.53 -22.52 -17.92
N GLU A 45 3.85 -22.25 -19.18
CA GLU A 45 3.56 -20.97 -19.82
C GLU A 45 2.18 -21.04 -20.48
N THR A 46 1.37 -19.99 -20.32
CA THR A 46 0.18 -19.80 -21.16
C THR A 46 0.55 -19.05 -22.43
N THR A 47 -0.16 -19.34 -23.53
CA THR A 47 -0.04 -18.59 -24.79
C THR A 47 -1.14 -17.55 -24.95
N LEU A 48 -2.05 -17.45 -23.96
CA LEU A 48 -3.15 -16.49 -23.96
C LEU A 48 -2.64 -15.07 -23.69
N SER A 49 -3.26 -14.11 -24.32
CA SER A 49 -3.08 -12.69 -24.01
C SER A 49 -3.75 -12.31 -22.70
N ASP A 50 -3.38 -11.16 -22.11
CA ASP A 50 -4.01 -10.63 -20.90
C ASP A 50 -5.51 -10.49 -21.08
N GLU A 51 -5.99 -10.01 -22.23
CA GLU A 51 -7.42 -9.94 -22.57
C GLU A 51 -8.09 -11.30 -22.51
N GLU A 52 -7.50 -12.35 -23.06
CA GLU A 52 -8.06 -13.71 -23.07
C GLU A 52 -8.11 -14.30 -21.66
N ILE A 53 -7.09 -14.04 -20.83
CA ILE A 53 -7.04 -14.47 -19.42
C ILE A 53 -8.12 -13.77 -18.61
N ILE A 54 -8.26 -12.44 -18.76
CA ILE A 54 -9.27 -11.64 -18.07
C ILE A 54 -10.68 -12.14 -18.46
N LYS A 55 -10.92 -12.39 -19.74
CA LYS A 55 -12.21 -12.91 -20.23
C LYS A 55 -12.54 -14.27 -19.62
N ALA A 56 -11.59 -15.20 -19.63
CA ALA A 56 -11.79 -16.53 -19.07
C ALA A 56 -12.08 -16.48 -17.57
N ALA A 57 -11.32 -15.69 -16.80
CA ALA A 57 -11.56 -15.54 -15.36
C ALA A 57 -12.90 -14.86 -15.04
N ALA A 58 -13.31 -13.87 -15.84
CA ALA A 58 -14.58 -13.18 -15.68
C ALA A 58 -15.78 -14.08 -16.03
N GLU A 59 -15.68 -14.92 -17.08
CA GLU A 59 -16.72 -15.89 -17.43
C GLU A 59 -16.95 -16.92 -16.30
N ASP A 60 -15.89 -17.29 -15.58
CA ASP A 60 -15.98 -18.18 -14.42
C ASP A 60 -16.38 -17.46 -13.12
N GLY A 61 -16.50 -16.12 -13.14
CA GLY A 61 -16.81 -15.32 -11.96
C GLY A 61 -15.70 -15.33 -10.91
N LYS A 62 -14.42 -15.45 -11.31
CA LYS A 62 -13.27 -15.66 -10.43
C LYS A 62 -12.23 -14.53 -10.52
N VAL A 63 -12.63 -13.34 -10.95
CA VAL A 63 -11.82 -12.12 -10.80
C VAL A 63 -12.04 -11.58 -9.40
N GLY A 64 -11.02 -11.61 -8.56
CA GLY A 64 -11.07 -11.22 -7.15
C GLY A 64 -10.64 -9.79 -6.91
N ASN A 65 -11.29 -9.11 -5.94
CA ASN A 65 -10.84 -7.86 -5.36
C ASN A 65 -11.42 -7.70 -3.94
N TRP A 66 -10.72 -6.99 -3.07
CA TRP A 66 -11.16 -6.76 -1.68
C TRP A 66 -11.95 -5.47 -1.46
N GLY A 67 -12.10 -4.61 -2.48
CA GLY A 67 -12.76 -3.32 -2.37
C GLY A 67 -11.82 -2.24 -1.79
N LEU A 68 -12.37 -1.34 -0.95
CA LEU A 68 -11.64 -0.25 -0.26
C LEU A 68 -11.12 0.87 -1.17
N GLY A 69 -11.58 0.94 -2.43
CA GLY A 69 -11.30 2.02 -3.37
C GLY A 69 -10.46 1.60 -4.57
N ASN A 70 -9.84 0.40 -4.60
CA ASN A 70 -9.12 -0.08 -5.78
C ASN A 70 -9.93 -1.02 -6.68
N GLU A 71 -11.14 -1.40 -6.27
CA GLU A 71 -12.07 -2.14 -7.13
C GLU A 71 -12.41 -1.40 -8.41
N TYR A 72 -12.29 -0.07 -8.41
CA TYR A 72 -12.65 0.74 -9.59
C TYR A 72 -11.71 0.51 -10.77
N GLU A 73 -10.43 0.17 -10.53
CA GLU A 73 -9.51 -0.26 -11.59
C GLU A 73 -9.97 -1.58 -12.22
N ILE A 74 -10.44 -2.51 -11.38
CA ILE A 74 -10.97 -3.80 -11.85
C ILE A 74 -12.26 -3.59 -12.67
N LEU A 75 -13.17 -2.72 -12.21
CA LEU A 75 -14.38 -2.39 -12.96
C LEU A 75 -14.05 -1.73 -14.30
N ALA A 76 -13.06 -0.81 -14.31
CA ALA A 76 -12.59 -0.18 -15.54
C ALA A 76 -11.95 -1.19 -16.50
N LEU A 77 -11.15 -2.13 -15.97
CA LEU A 77 -10.53 -3.20 -16.75
C LEU A 77 -11.58 -4.12 -17.40
N LEU A 78 -12.56 -4.57 -16.63
CA LEU A 78 -13.64 -5.41 -17.12
C LEU A 78 -14.46 -4.68 -18.21
N ALA A 79 -14.79 -3.41 -17.97
CA ALA A 79 -15.52 -2.61 -18.96
C ALA A 79 -14.70 -2.36 -20.24
N LYS A 80 -13.38 -2.18 -20.16
CA LYS A 80 -12.48 -2.05 -21.32
C LYS A 80 -12.61 -3.23 -22.29
N TYR A 81 -12.89 -4.42 -21.76
CA TYR A 81 -13.04 -5.66 -22.53
C TYR A 81 -14.49 -6.08 -22.76
N ASP A 82 -15.46 -5.17 -22.57
CA ASP A 82 -16.90 -5.41 -22.74
C ASP A 82 -17.45 -6.53 -21.84
N LEU A 83 -16.87 -6.71 -20.64
CA LEU A 83 -17.27 -7.72 -19.65
C LEU A 83 -18.22 -7.13 -18.60
N PRO A 84 -19.05 -7.96 -17.92
CA PRO A 84 -19.80 -7.53 -16.76
C PRO A 84 -18.86 -6.92 -15.70
N THR A 85 -19.21 -5.74 -15.20
CA THR A 85 -18.41 -5.02 -14.19
C THR A 85 -18.74 -5.55 -12.79
N GLU A 86 -18.38 -6.81 -12.55
CA GLU A 86 -18.58 -7.53 -11.29
C GLU A 86 -17.29 -8.24 -10.90
N TYR A 87 -16.99 -8.30 -9.61
CA TYR A 87 -15.84 -9.01 -9.08
C TYR A 87 -16.25 -9.89 -7.89
N LEU A 88 -15.46 -10.93 -7.62
CA LEU A 88 -15.61 -11.79 -6.46
C LEU A 88 -14.94 -11.11 -5.25
N SER A 89 -15.63 -11.06 -4.11
CA SER A 89 -15.01 -10.54 -2.89
C SER A 89 -13.85 -11.44 -2.47
N GLN A 90 -12.66 -10.86 -2.44
CA GLN A 90 -11.41 -11.47 -1.99
C GLN A 90 -11.11 -10.95 -0.57
N ASP A 91 -10.60 -11.80 0.31
CA ASP A 91 -10.08 -11.36 1.60
C ASP A 91 -8.65 -10.79 1.47
N PHE A 92 -8.04 -10.40 2.60
CA PHE A 92 -6.69 -9.81 2.62
C PHE A 92 -5.56 -10.85 2.62
N THR A 93 -5.90 -12.14 2.42
CA THR A 93 -4.94 -13.21 2.22
C THR A 93 -4.88 -13.61 0.74
N MET A 94 -3.92 -14.44 0.39
CA MET A 94 -3.88 -15.05 -0.95
C MET A 94 -4.32 -16.52 -0.93
N ASP A 95 -5.04 -16.95 0.11
CA ASP A 95 -5.54 -18.31 0.24
C ASP A 95 -6.50 -18.68 -0.90
N GLY A 96 -7.38 -17.73 -1.31
CA GLY A 96 -8.29 -17.92 -2.44
C GLY A 96 -7.56 -18.06 -3.78
N PHE A 97 -6.40 -17.41 -3.94
CA PHE A 97 -5.51 -17.63 -5.07
C PHE A 97 -4.81 -19.00 -4.97
N ASP A 98 -4.36 -19.39 -3.77
CA ASP A 98 -3.66 -20.65 -3.55
C ASP A 98 -4.56 -21.87 -3.82
N ASP A 99 -5.84 -21.82 -3.46
CA ASP A 99 -6.81 -22.91 -3.62
C ASP A 99 -7.65 -22.83 -4.90
N ASP A 100 -7.36 -21.87 -5.81
CA ASP A 100 -8.06 -21.63 -7.09
C ASP A 100 -9.54 -21.22 -6.94
N SER A 101 -9.99 -20.79 -5.79
CA SER A 101 -11.32 -20.17 -5.63
C SER A 101 -11.35 -18.77 -6.28
N VAL A 102 -10.21 -18.09 -6.34
CA VAL A 102 -9.94 -16.87 -7.10
C VAL A 102 -8.85 -17.17 -8.11
N THR A 103 -9.14 -17.22 -9.40
CA THR A 103 -8.14 -17.58 -10.43
C THR A 103 -7.40 -16.39 -11.00
N LEU A 104 -7.97 -15.20 -10.87
CA LEU A 104 -7.35 -13.92 -11.22
C LEU A 104 -7.50 -13.00 -10.01
N ALA A 105 -6.50 -12.98 -9.16
CA ALA A 105 -6.55 -12.36 -7.85
C ALA A 105 -5.89 -10.97 -7.85
N SER A 106 -6.54 -10.01 -7.19
CA SER A 106 -5.91 -8.70 -6.91
C SER A 106 -4.74 -8.85 -5.94
N ALA A 107 -3.66 -8.13 -6.22
CA ALA A 107 -2.48 -8.06 -5.38
C ALA A 107 -1.82 -6.69 -5.53
N MET A 108 -1.36 -6.11 -4.43
CA MET A 108 -0.48 -4.95 -4.51
C MET A 108 0.95 -5.41 -4.80
N THR A 109 1.63 -4.76 -5.74
CA THR A 109 3.01 -5.09 -6.10
C THR A 109 3.93 -5.08 -4.89
N TYR A 110 3.69 -4.18 -3.96
CA TYR A 110 4.50 -4.03 -2.75
C TYR A 110 4.08 -4.92 -1.58
N ASN A 111 2.96 -5.64 -1.66
CA ASN A 111 2.46 -6.48 -0.56
C ASN A 111 2.13 -7.89 -1.04
N GLU A 112 0.88 -8.17 -1.44
CA GLU A 112 0.39 -9.53 -1.72
C GLU A 112 1.19 -10.23 -2.82
N LEU A 113 1.65 -9.51 -3.85
CA LEU A 113 2.51 -10.09 -4.88
C LEU A 113 3.81 -10.65 -4.30
N GLY A 114 4.40 -9.93 -3.33
CA GLY A 114 5.57 -10.41 -2.61
C GLY A 114 5.30 -11.68 -1.81
N LEU A 115 4.14 -11.78 -1.16
CA LEU A 115 3.72 -13.00 -0.46
C LEU A 115 3.50 -14.16 -1.43
N VAL A 116 2.88 -13.91 -2.58
CA VAL A 116 2.69 -14.96 -3.61
C VAL A 116 4.02 -15.51 -4.10
N GLN A 117 4.99 -14.63 -4.42
CA GLN A 117 6.24 -15.03 -5.07
C GLN A 117 7.27 -15.63 -4.10
N ASN A 118 7.38 -15.11 -2.88
CA ASN A 118 8.46 -15.49 -1.96
C ASN A 118 8.05 -16.63 -1.01
N ASP A 119 9.06 -17.33 -0.47
CA ASP A 119 8.93 -18.49 0.45
C ASP A 119 9.30 -18.15 1.90
N TYR A 120 9.40 -16.87 2.26
CA TYR A 120 9.61 -16.41 3.62
C TYR A 120 8.34 -16.59 4.49
N ASP A 121 8.42 -16.24 5.77
CA ASP A 121 7.30 -16.39 6.71
C ASP A 121 6.04 -15.64 6.21
N GLY A 122 4.96 -16.38 6.03
CA GLY A 122 3.69 -15.93 5.46
C GLY A 122 3.63 -15.95 3.92
N GLY A 123 4.70 -16.37 3.22
CA GLY A 123 4.75 -16.45 1.76
C GLY A 123 4.27 -17.79 1.21
N TYR A 124 3.81 -17.78 -0.03
CA TYR A 124 3.29 -18.96 -0.76
C TYR A 124 4.34 -19.62 -1.64
N GLY A 125 5.42 -18.92 -2.00
CA GLY A 125 6.59 -19.48 -2.66
C GLY A 125 6.41 -19.87 -4.15
N TYR A 126 5.52 -19.23 -4.88
CA TYR A 126 5.31 -19.49 -6.30
C TYR A 126 6.45 -19.01 -7.20
N GLY A 127 7.32 -18.12 -6.72
CA GLY A 127 8.42 -17.55 -7.51
C GLY A 127 7.92 -16.88 -8.78
N ASP A 128 8.63 -17.14 -9.90
CA ASP A 128 8.31 -16.62 -11.21
C ASP A 128 7.28 -17.46 -11.98
N SER A 129 6.66 -18.46 -11.33
CA SER A 129 5.68 -19.35 -11.99
C SER A 129 4.26 -18.76 -12.11
N VAL A 130 4.05 -17.53 -11.63
CA VAL A 130 2.80 -16.80 -11.75
C VAL A 130 2.84 -15.78 -12.87
N GLY A 131 1.71 -15.56 -13.53
CA GLY A 131 1.52 -14.45 -14.46
C GLY A 131 0.99 -13.22 -13.75
N ILE A 132 1.28 -12.04 -14.30
CA ILE A 132 0.94 -10.74 -13.71
C ILE A 132 0.35 -9.84 -14.79
N ILE A 133 -0.81 -9.24 -14.52
CA ILE A 133 -1.44 -8.23 -15.35
C ILE A 133 -1.38 -6.90 -14.59
N ASP A 134 -0.62 -5.92 -15.10
CA ASP A 134 -0.39 -4.63 -14.46
C ASP A 134 -1.42 -3.59 -14.94
N MET A 135 -2.17 -2.99 -14.01
CA MET A 135 -3.19 -1.98 -14.32
C MET A 135 -2.63 -0.77 -15.05
N ASN A 136 -1.35 -0.43 -14.84
CA ASN A 136 -0.70 0.66 -15.58
C ASN A 136 -0.55 0.29 -17.08
N ASN A 137 -0.15 -0.93 -17.38
CA ASN A 137 -0.03 -1.42 -18.77
C ASN A 137 -1.40 -1.52 -19.44
N GLU A 138 -2.42 -1.83 -18.66
CA GLU A 138 -3.81 -1.89 -19.13
C GLU A 138 -4.43 -0.50 -19.36
N GLY A 139 -3.81 0.57 -18.89
CA GLY A 139 -4.29 1.94 -19.05
C GLY A 139 -5.52 2.26 -18.20
N VAL A 140 -5.73 1.51 -17.12
CA VAL A 140 -6.84 1.71 -16.15
C VAL A 140 -6.33 2.02 -14.75
N ALA A 141 -5.03 2.26 -14.59
CA ALA A 141 -4.38 2.58 -13.34
C ALA A 141 -4.96 3.86 -12.70
N MET A 142 -5.04 3.84 -11.37
CA MET A 142 -5.41 5.01 -10.56
C MET A 142 -4.27 5.38 -9.62
N LEU A 143 -4.21 6.66 -9.22
CA LEU A 143 -3.27 7.14 -8.21
C LEU A 143 -3.75 6.76 -6.81
N GLU A 144 -2.80 6.18 -6.07
CA GLU A 144 -2.97 5.73 -4.69
C GLU A 144 -2.32 6.74 -3.74
N ASP A 145 -1.95 6.35 -2.58
CA ASP A 145 -1.36 7.07 -1.45
C ASP A 145 -0.92 8.52 -1.72
N ASN A 146 -1.79 9.46 -1.35
CA ASN A 146 -1.54 10.89 -1.36
C ASN A 146 -1.44 11.44 0.07
N ILE A 147 -1.11 12.72 0.21
CA ILE A 147 -1.24 13.47 1.47
C ILE A 147 -2.37 14.48 1.30
N PHE A 148 -3.30 14.50 2.26
CA PHE A 148 -4.42 15.43 2.26
C PHE A 148 -4.70 15.99 3.66
N CYS A 149 -5.44 17.10 3.70
CA CYS A 149 -5.98 17.70 4.91
C CYS A 149 -7.34 18.37 4.61
N THR A 150 -7.95 19.04 5.58
CA THR A 150 -9.11 19.92 5.28
C THR A 150 -8.62 21.22 4.64
N LYS A 151 -9.40 21.82 3.72
CA LYS A 151 -9.09 23.12 3.15
C LYS A 151 -8.98 24.18 4.23
N GLN A 152 -9.87 24.16 5.23
CA GLN A 152 -9.82 25.08 6.36
C GLN A 152 -8.49 24.97 7.13
N PHE A 153 -8.03 23.76 7.44
CA PHE A 153 -6.75 23.58 8.14
C PHE A 153 -5.58 24.15 7.33
N ALA A 154 -5.57 23.89 6.01
CA ALA A 154 -4.53 24.38 5.12
C ALA A 154 -4.51 25.92 5.02
N GLU A 155 -5.68 26.55 4.96
CA GLU A 155 -5.82 28.02 4.91
C GLU A 155 -5.41 28.68 6.25
N GLU A 156 -5.75 28.07 7.37
CA GLU A 156 -5.42 28.59 8.71
C GLU A 156 -3.97 28.31 9.13
N ASN A 157 -3.31 27.29 8.54
CA ASN A 157 -1.98 26.83 8.94
C ASN A 157 -1.03 26.61 7.73
N PRO A 158 -0.87 27.58 6.81
CA PRO A 158 -0.13 27.36 5.57
C PRO A 158 1.36 27.04 5.77
N GLN A 159 2.00 27.62 6.80
CA GLN A 159 3.41 27.34 7.09
C GLN A 159 3.58 25.98 7.74
N THR A 160 2.62 25.56 8.58
CA THR A 160 2.59 24.21 9.16
C THR A 160 2.44 23.15 8.08
N VAL A 161 1.54 23.34 7.12
CA VAL A 161 1.34 22.44 5.97
C VAL A 161 2.61 22.36 5.12
N ALA A 162 3.22 23.49 4.78
CA ALA A 162 4.45 23.53 3.99
C ALA A 162 5.63 22.87 4.73
N ALA A 163 5.77 23.10 6.04
CA ALA A 163 6.79 22.48 6.89
C ALA A 163 6.60 20.95 6.97
N PHE A 164 5.35 20.49 7.14
CA PHE A 164 5.03 19.06 7.16
C PHE A 164 5.37 18.39 5.82
N LEU A 165 5.01 19.01 4.70
CA LEU A 165 5.38 18.52 3.36
C LEU A 165 6.88 18.48 3.16
N TYR A 166 7.60 19.56 3.50
CA TYR A 166 9.06 19.63 3.37
C TYR A 166 9.75 18.47 4.10
N ALA A 167 9.41 18.24 5.37
CA ALA A 167 10.00 17.19 6.17
C ALA A 167 9.58 15.78 5.69
N SER A 168 8.30 15.60 5.31
CA SER A 168 7.81 14.33 4.78
C SER A 168 8.49 13.97 3.46
N LEU A 169 8.61 14.92 2.53
CA LEU A 169 9.29 14.68 1.25
C LEU A 169 10.77 14.35 1.44
N LYS A 170 11.45 15.02 2.37
CA LYS A 170 12.84 14.68 2.74
C LYS A 170 12.94 13.24 3.27
N GLY A 171 11.94 12.79 4.04
CA GLY A 171 11.84 11.41 4.48
C GLY A 171 11.61 10.43 3.34
N TRP A 172 10.74 10.77 2.38
CA TRP A 172 10.49 9.97 1.20
C TRP A 172 11.70 9.91 0.26
N GLU A 173 12.40 11.03 0.02
CA GLU A 173 13.65 11.07 -0.74
C GLU A 173 14.71 10.13 -0.13
N TYR A 174 14.90 10.21 1.19
CA TYR A 174 15.82 9.31 1.88
C TYR A 174 15.40 7.85 1.78
N ALA A 175 14.11 7.56 1.98
CA ALA A 175 13.57 6.20 1.99
C ALA A 175 13.71 5.51 0.63
N VAL A 176 13.46 6.20 -0.47
CA VAL A 176 13.60 5.61 -1.82
C VAL A 176 15.07 5.38 -2.22
N GLU A 177 15.99 6.18 -1.68
CA GLU A 177 17.43 5.99 -1.88
C GLU A 177 18.02 4.89 -0.96
N ASN A 178 17.37 4.61 0.18
CA ASN A 178 17.84 3.68 1.21
C ASN A 178 16.70 2.73 1.67
N PRO A 179 16.11 1.92 0.76
CA PRO A 179 14.92 1.15 1.08
C PRO A 179 15.15 0.07 2.16
N GLU A 180 16.35 -0.51 2.25
CA GLU A 180 16.69 -1.49 3.29
C GLU A 180 16.64 -0.85 4.69
N GLU A 181 17.28 0.32 4.88
CA GLU A 181 17.23 1.04 6.16
C GLU A 181 15.82 1.55 6.47
N ALA A 182 15.08 2.01 5.46
CA ALA A 182 13.69 2.42 5.61
C ALA A 182 12.79 1.28 6.09
N ALA A 183 13.01 0.06 5.60
CA ALA A 183 12.31 -1.13 6.07
C ALA A 183 12.63 -1.45 7.54
N GLU A 184 13.90 -1.37 7.95
CA GLU A 184 14.32 -1.55 9.35
C GLU A 184 13.65 -0.53 10.27
N ILE A 185 13.66 0.75 9.88
CA ILE A 185 12.98 1.82 10.63
C ILE A 185 11.48 1.53 10.76
N CYS A 186 10.78 1.18 9.67
CA CYS A 186 9.36 0.84 9.73
C CYS A 186 9.09 -0.32 10.69
N TYR A 187 9.94 -1.34 10.69
CA TYR A 187 9.80 -2.50 11.56
C TYR A 187 9.93 -2.13 13.04
N GLU A 188 10.80 -1.17 13.40
CA GLU A 188 10.96 -0.69 14.78
C GLU A 188 9.72 0.08 15.29
N TYR A 189 9.00 0.79 14.41
CA TYR A 189 7.76 1.49 14.75
C TYR A 189 6.53 0.58 14.84
N GLY A 190 6.68 -0.70 14.56
CA GLY A 190 5.65 -1.71 14.63
C GLY A 190 5.30 -2.25 13.24
N SER A 191 5.23 -3.56 13.13
CA SER A 191 4.89 -4.21 11.88
C SER A 191 4.07 -5.46 12.14
N SER A 192 3.09 -5.70 11.25
CA SER A 192 2.32 -6.94 11.20
C SER A 192 2.94 -7.98 10.26
N VAL A 193 4.05 -7.65 9.60
CA VAL A 193 4.72 -8.49 8.61
C VAL A 193 6.16 -8.78 9.00
N SER A 194 6.77 -9.82 8.42
CA SER A 194 8.15 -10.21 8.71
C SER A 194 9.17 -9.15 8.26
N PRO A 195 10.40 -9.12 8.81
CA PRO A 195 11.46 -8.23 8.34
C PRO A 195 11.78 -8.41 6.85
N GLU A 196 11.77 -9.66 6.36
CA GLU A 196 12.01 -9.98 4.95
C GLU A 196 10.93 -9.39 4.06
N HIS A 197 9.66 -9.47 4.49
CA HIS A 197 8.56 -8.88 3.74
C HIS A 197 8.61 -7.34 3.78
N GLN A 198 8.99 -6.74 4.92
CA GLN A 198 9.22 -5.30 5.00
C GLN A 198 10.29 -4.81 4.02
N ALA A 199 11.40 -5.55 3.88
CA ALA A 199 12.46 -5.22 2.94
C ALA A 199 11.97 -5.31 1.48
N TYR A 200 11.20 -6.35 1.15
CA TYR A 200 10.53 -6.47 -0.14
C TYR A 200 9.62 -5.28 -0.40
N MET A 201 8.72 -4.97 0.56
CA MET A 201 7.77 -3.87 0.45
C MET A 201 8.48 -2.54 0.19
N ALA A 202 9.53 -2.21 0.95
CA ALA A 202 10.26 -0.97 0.80
C ALA A 202 10.86 -0.81 -0.61
N SER A 203 11.41 -1.91 -1.17
CA SER A 203 11.94 -1.92 -2.52
C SER A 203 10.87 -1.65 -3.58
N GLU A 204 9.69 -2.25 -3.45
CA GLU A 204 8.60 -2.06 -4.39
C GLU A 204 7.94 -0.68 -4.25
N VAL A 205 7.75 -0.21 -3.02
CA VAL A 205 7.24 1.15 -2.75
C VAL A 205 8.17 2.22 -3.33
N ALA A 206 9.49 2.04 -3.23
CA ALA A 206 10.43 2.96 -3.86
C ALA A 206 10.18 3.10 -5.38
N LYS A 207 9.81 2.01 -6.06
CA LYS A 207 9.46 2.05 -7.50
C LYS A 207 8.15 2.79 -7.75
N LEU A 208 7.13 2.62 -6.89
CA LEU A 208 5.85 3.33 -7.03
C LEU A 208 6.00 4.84 -6.85
N VAL A 209 6.93 5.28 -6.00
CA VAL A 209 7.22 6.70 -5.75
C VAL A 209 8.06 7.32 -6.85
N THR A 210 8.94 6.55 -7.50
CA THR A 210 9.93 7.05 -8.46
C THR A 210 9.64 6.69 -9.92
N THR A 211 8.47 6.12 -10.22
CA THR A 211 8.06 5.75 -11.57
C THR A 211 6.61 6.17 -11.82
N ASP A 212 6.33 6.83 -12.95
CA ASP A 212 4.97 7.21 -13.33
C ASP A 212 4.17 6.05 -13.97
N MET A 213 2.89 6.28 -14.28
CA MET A 213 2.00 5.30 -14.93
C MET A 213 2.49 4.83 -16.30
N ASN A 214 3.39 5.57 -16.95
CA ASN A 214 3.98 5.24 -18.26
C ASN A 214 5.36 4.59 -18.14
N GLY A 215 5.84 4.32 -16.93
CA GLY A 215 7.14 3.72 -16.67
C GLY A 215 8.32 4.71 -16.74
N ASN A 216 8.07 6.01 -16.79
CA ASN A 216 9.14 7.02 -16.79
C ASN A 216 9.61 7.28 -15.34
N THR A 217 10.91 7.58 -15.20
CA THR A 217 11.46 7.96 -13.89
C THR A 217 10.91 9.30 -13.42
N VAL A 218 10.41 9.34 -12.20
CA VAL A 218 9.99 10.53 -11.47
C VAL A 218 11.06 10.88 -10.43
N THR A 219 11.56 12.11 -10.49
CA THR A 219 12.53 12.65 -9.52
C THR A 219 11.91 13.73 -8.63
N ASP A 220 10.73 14.21 -8.98
CA ASP A 220 9.99 15.24 -8.26
C ASP A 220 8.93 14.61 -7.35
N ILE A 221 9.37 14.01 -6.23
CA ILE A 221 8.49 13.35 -5.28
C ILE A 221 7.43 14.32 -4.75
N GLY A 222 6.21 13.84 -4.65
CA GLY A 222 5.05 14.62 -4.22
C GLY A 222 4.34 15.35 -5.36
N ASN A 223 4.87 15.30 -6.60
CA ASN A 223 4.24 15.92 -7.75
C ASN A 223 2.82 15.37 -8.00
N MET A 224 1.89 16.26 -8.27
CA MET A 224 0.50 15.96 -8.61
C MET A 224 0.34 16.04 -10.14
N ASP A 225 0.69 14.96 -10.86
CA ASP A 225 0.59 14.91 -12.32
C ASP A 225 -0.87 15.04 -12.77
N GLU A 226 -1.15 16.06 -13.57
CA GLU A 226 -2.51 16.39 -13.98
C GLU A 226 -3.16 15.30 -14.82
N THR A 227 -2.39 14.64 -15.69
CA THR A 227 -2.91 13.59 -16.58
C THR A 227 -3.28 12.34 -15.79
N ALA A 228 -2.41 11.90 -14.88
CA ALA A 228 -2.65 10.74 -14.03
C ALA A 228 -3.81 10.98 -13.05
N MET A 229 -3.87 12.18 -12.44
CA MET A 229 -4.98 12.57 -11.58
C MET A 229 -6.30 12.64 -12.34
N GLN A 230 -6.30 13.18 -13.57
CA GLN A 230 -7.52 13.26 -14.37
C GLN A 230 -8.02 11.86 -14.76
N GLN A 231 -7.11 10.95 -15.17
CA GLN A 231 -7.47 9.56 -15.44
C GLN A 231 -8.13 8.91 -14.22
N THR A 232 -7.54 9.09 -13.03
CA THR A 232 -8.09 8.55 -11.77
C THR A 232 -9.47 9.14 -11.46
N LEU A 233 -9.64 10.44 -11.63
CA LEU A 233 -10.92 11.13 -11.40
C LEU A 233 -11.99 10.67 -12.41
N ASP A 234 -11.62 10.44 -13.66
CA ASP A 234 -12.54 9.98 -14.71
C ASP A 234 -13.03 8.54 -14.41
N ILE A 235 -12.15 7.67 -13.93
CA ILE A 235 -12.50 6.32 -13.45
C ILE A 235 -13.43 6.43 -12.23
N ALA A 236 -13.12 7.30 -11.27
CA ALA A 236 -13.99 7.53 -10.12
C ALA A 236 -15.40 7.96 -10.55
N LYS A 237 -15.50 8.92 -11.46
CA LYS A 237 -16.79 9.40 -12.00
C LYS A 237 -17.59 8.33 -12.72
N GLN A 238 -16.92 7.39 -13.37
CA GLN A 238 -17.58 6.36 -14.14
C GLN A 238 -18.07 5.19 -13.29
N TYR A 239 -17.31 4.80 -12.25
CA TYR A 239 -17.55 3.54 -11.53
C TYR A 239 -17.92 3.70 -10.06
N VAL A 240 -17.59 4.83 -9.42
CA VAL A 240 -18.07 5.08 -8.04
C VAL A 240 -19.55 5.38 -8.05
N THR A 241 -20.28 4.69 -7.19
CA THR A 241 -21.69 4.97 -6.92
C THR A 241 -21.86 5.27 -5.43
N LEU A 242 -22.33 6.48 -5.13
CA LEU A 242 -22.63 6.91 -3.76
C LEU A 242 -24.12 6.67 -3.47
N ASP A 243 -24.46 6.44 -2.20
CA ASP A 243 -25.84 6.16 -1.77
C ASP A 243 -26.79 7.33 -2.00
N ASP A 244 -26.28 8.55 -1.97
CA ASP A 244 -27.03 9.80 -2.13
C ASP A 244 -26.97 10.33 -3.57
N ALA A 245 -28.13 10.71 -4.13
CA ALA A 245 -28.21 11.19 -5.49
C ALA A 245 -27.54 12.55 -5.71
N ASP A 246 -27.59 13.43 -4.72
CA ASP A 246 -26.94 14.75 -4.79
C ASP A 246 -25.42 14.58 -4.71
N ALA A 247 -24.93 13.64 -3.90
CA ALA A 247 -23.52 13.27 -3.84
C ALA A 247 -23.01 12.68 -5.16
N ASN A 248 -23.80 11.81 -5.83
CA ASN A 248 -23.45 11.31 -7.18
C ASN A 248 -23.39 12.47 -8.19
N ALA A 249 -24.33 13.41 -8.14
CA ALA A 249 -24.31 14.57 -9.03
C ALA A 249 -23.09 15.48 -8.75
N ALA A 250 -22.73 15.65 -7.48
CA ALA A 250 -21.55 16.38 -7.07
C ALA A 250 -20.25 15.71 -7.56
N LEU A 251 -20.14 14.36 -7.45
CA LEU A 251 -18.99 13.63 -7.97
C LEU A 251 -18.82 13.83 -9.48
N GLN A 252 -19.91 13.84 -10.25
CA GLN A 252 -19.84 14.11 -11.69
C GLN A 252 -19.36 15.54 -12.00
N ALA A 253 -19.64 16.51 -11.13
CA ALA A 253 -19.27 17.92 -11.30
C ALA A 253 -17.86 18.25 -10.80
N ILE A 254 -17.29 17.47 -9.86
CA ILE A 254 -15.96 17.71 -9.27
C ILE A 254 -14.90 17.82 -10.37
N THR A 255 -13.97 18.75 -10.18
CA THR A 255 -12.77 18.95 -11.01
C THR A 255 -11.52 18.72 -10.17
N LEU A 256 -10.34 18.65 -10.79
CA LEU A 256 -9.08 18.55 -10.05
C LEU A 256 -8.84 19.76 -9.14
N ASP A 257 -9.25 20.95 -9.56
CA ASP A 257 -9.10 22.17 -8.76
C ASP A 257 -9.98 22.17 -7.50
N ASP A 258 -11.01 21.31 -7.45
CA ASP A 258 -11.84 21.15 -6.27
C ASP A 258 -11.20 20.23 -5.21
N ILE A 259 -10.27 19.36 -5.61
CA ILE A 259 -9.72 18.30 -4.74
C ILE A 259 -8.21 18.43 -4.48
N ARG A 260 -7.48 19.30 -5.18
CA ARG A 260 -6.03 19.49 -4.99
C ARG A 260 -5.66 20.96 -4.86
N ASP A 261 -4.55 21.23 -4.15
CA ASP A 261 -3.86 22.52 -4.13
C ASP A 261 -2.34 22.33 -4.19
N THR A 262 -1.74 22.69 -5.31
CA THR A 262 -0.29 22.56 -5.57
C THR A 262 0.55 23.64 -4.91
N SER A 263 -0.06 24.70 -4.37
CA SER A 263 0.65 25.86 -3.84
C SER A 263 1.44 25.53 -2.56
N TYR A 264 0.92 24.66 -1.71
CA TYR A 264 1.61 24.22 -0.48
C TYR A 264 2.86 23.41 -0.82
N LEU A 265 2.77 22.49 -1.79
CA LEU A 265 3.92 21.73 -2.28
C LEU A 265 4.98 22.64 -2.88
N ALA A 266 4.56 23.62 -3.71
CA ALA A 266 5.48 24.59 -4.29
C ALA A 266 6.17 25.43 -3.20
N THR A 267 5.45 25.81 -2.15
CA THR A 267 6.02 26.53 -1.00
C THR A 267 7.03 25.67 -0.25
N ALA A 268 6.70 24.40 0.02
CA ALA A 268 7.60 23.47 0.67
C ALA A 268 8.91 23.28 -0.13
N LYS A 269 8.81 23.05 -1.44
CA LYS A 269 9.97 22.83 -2.33
C LYS A 269 10.83 24.07 -2.55
N ALA A 270 10.27 25.26 -2.43
CA ALA A 270 11.01 26.52 -2.55
C ALA A 270 11.71 26.94 -1.23
N SER A 271 11.37 26.30 -0.11
CA SER A 271 11.91 26.64 1.22
C SER A 271 13.33 26.11 1.41
N ASP A 272 14.09 26.79 2.26
CA ASP A 272 15.37 26.34 2.81
C ASP A 272 15.22 25.55 4.14
N GLY A 273 13.98 25.23 4.53
CA GLY A 273 13.63 24.53 5.75
C GLY A 273 13.28 25.44 6.94
N ALA A 274 13.21 26.75 6.74
CA ALA A 274 12.79 27.70 7.77
C ALA A 274 11.29 28.03 7.61
N PHE A 275 10.50 27.70 8.64
CA PHE A 275 9.05 27.93 8.66
C PHE A 275 8.64 28.58 9.99
N ASP A 276 7.67 29.50 9.92
CA ASP A 276 7.00 30.07 11.10
C ASP A 276 5.68 29.32 11.33
N VAL A 277 5.79 28.10 11.83
CA VAL A 277 4.64 27.16 11.95
C VAL A 277 3.59 27.70 12.90
N GLU A 278 2.33 27.68 12.48
CA GLU A 278 1.18 28.13 13.29
C GLU A 278 0.81 27.06 14.35
N LYS A 279 1.02 25.79 14.02
CA LYS A 279 0.75 24.63 14.88
C LYS A 279 1.96 23.71 14.92
N THR A 280 2.51 23.50 16.13
CA THR A 280 3.75 22.71 16.33
C THR A 280 3.53 21.21 16.54
N GLU A 281 2.36 20.80 17.00
CA GLU A 281 2.00 19.41 17.22
C GLU A 281 0.92 19.00 16.23
N VAL A 282 1.25 18.10 15.31
CA VAL A 282 0.35 17.64 14.26
C VAL A 282 0.30 16.12 14.20
N SER A 283 -0.74 15.59 13.57
CA SER A 283 -0.95 14.15 13.41
C SER A 283 -1.29 13.80 11.97
N ILE A 284 -0.85 12.60 11.54
CA ILE A 284 -1.21 12.02 10.24
C ILE A 284 -1.85 10.65 10.44
N GLN A 285 -3.04 10.44 9.87
CA GLN A 285 -3.73 9.16 9.80
C GLN A 285 -3.26 8.39 8.58
N LEU A 286 -2.64 7.23 8.78
CA LEU A 286 -2.30 6.33 7.67
C LEU A 286 -3.56 5.65 7.12
N LYS A 287 -3.53 5.26 5.85
CA LYS A 287 -4.62 4.49 5.23
C LYS A 287 -4.65 3.05 5.72
N TRP A 288 -3.49 2.46 6.04
CA TRP A 288 -3.36 1.07 6.45
C TRP A 288 -2.52 0.90 7.72
N LEU A 289 -2.23 -0.35 8.07
CA LEU A 289 -1.39 -0.72 9.20
C LEU A 289 0.05 -0.22 9.01
N PRO A 290 0.84 -0.05 10.10
CA PRO A 290 2.24 0.33 10.02
C PRO A 290 3.05 -0.69 9.19
N GLN A 291 3.59 -0.23 8.07
CA GLN A 291 4.40 -1.03 7.16
C GLN A 291 5.18 -0.11 6.21
N ALA A 292 6.09 -0.68 5.40
CA ALA A 292 6.94 0.09 4.47
C ALA A 292 6.16 0.88 3.39
N GLN A 293 4.86 0.61 3.21
CA GLN A 293 3.96 1.47 2.43
C GLN A 293 4.05 2.94 2.84
N PHE A 294 4.34 3.22 4.11
CA PHE A 294 4.40 4.57 4.66
C PHE A 294 5.82 4.97 5.09
N MET A 295 6.85 4.33 4.53
CA MET A 295 8.23 4.42 4.98
C MET A 295 8.76 5.86 5.05
N GLY A 296 8.36 6.74 4.14
CA GLY A 296 8.83 8.12 4.13
C GLY A 296 8.47 8.90 5.39
N TYR A 297 7.29 8.67 5.96
CA TYR A 297 6.85 9.33 7.20
C TYR A 297 7.61 8.80 8.42
N TYR A 298 7.83 7.48 8.50
CA TYR A 298 8.61 6.87 9.56
C TYR A 298 10.08 7.29 9.52
N VAL A 299 10.67 7.36 8.33
CA VAL A 299 12.03 7.88 8.13
C VAL A 299 12.11 9.36 8.53
N ALA A 300 11.13 10.18 8.14
CA ALA A 300 11.11 11.59 8.53
C ALA A 300 11.04 11.76 10.05
N LEU A 301 10.30 10.90 10.73
CA LEU A 301 10.20 10.90 12.20
C LEU A 301 11.50 10.42 12.84
N ASP A 302 12.04 9.29 12.41
CA ASP A 302 13.26 8.67 12.97
C ASP A 302 14.51 9.55 12.79
N LYS A 303 14.67 10.12 11.59
CA LYS A 303 15.78 11.02 11.25
C LYS A 303 15.64 12.42 11.85
N GLY A 304 14.51 12.73 12.51
CA GLY A 304 14.26 14.03 13.13
C GLY A 304 13.95 15.16 12.15
N TYR A 305 13.55 14.86 10.90
CA TYR A 305 13.27 15.89 9.89
C TYR A 305 12.08 16.76 10.26
N TYR A 306 11.09 16.22 10.98
CA TYR A 306 10.00 17.01 11.55
C TYR A 306 10.47 17.97 12.63
N ASP A 307 11.36 17.53 13.51
CA ASP A 307 11.95 18.40 14.56
C ASP A 307 12.77 19.56 13.95
N GLU A 308 13.49 19.33 12.83
CA GLU A 308 14.25 20.34 12.11
C GLU A 308 13.39 21.52 11.65
N VAL A 309 12.12 21.29 11.33
CA VAL A 309 11.16 22.32 10.88
C VAL A 309 10.21 22.78 12.01
N GLY A 310 10.49 22.40 13.25
CA GLY A 310 9.70 22.80 14.43
C GLY A 310 8.41 22.04 14.65
N LEU A 311 8.23 20.86 14.04
CA LEU A 311 7.04 20.04 14.17
C LEU A 311 7.29 18.81 15.06
N LYS A 312 6.28 18.46 15.85
CA LYS A 312 6.13 17.15 16.48
C LYS A 312 5.00 16.41 15.78
N VAL A 313 5.34 15.35 15.07
CA VAL A 313 4.37 14.59 14.29
C VAL A 313 4.02 13.28 14.99
N ASN A 314 2.72 13.02 15.14
CA ASN A 314 2.20 11.75 15.61
C ASN A 314 1.62 10.96 14.41
N ILE A 315 2.21 9.80 14.12
CA ILE A 315 1.73 8.90 13.07
C ILE A 315 0.69 7.97 13.68
N VAL A 316 -0.53 8.00 13.16
CA VAL A 316 -1.68 7.21 13.63
C VAL A 316 -1.92 6.07 12.65
N SER A 317 -1.93 4.83 13.18
CA SER A 317 -2.19 3.63 12.37
C SER A 317 -3.57 3.68 11.71
N GLY A 318 -3.64 3.27 10.47
CA GLY A 318 -4.88 2.98 9.76
C GLY A 318 -5.32 1.53 9.90
N GLY A 319 -6.11 1.07 8.94
CA GLY A 319 -6.65 -0.28 8.82
C GLY A 319 -8.01 -0.27 8.13
N GLY A 320 -8.50 -1.44 7.72
CA GLY A 320 -9.74 -1.56 6.95
C GLY A 320 -11.00 -0.98 7.61
N ASP A 321 -10.99 -0.85 8.95
CA ASP A 321 -12.12 -0.28 9.72
C ASP A 321 -11.97 1.23 10.00
N ILE A 322 -10.89 1.86 9.51
CA ILE A 322 -10.61 3.28 9.76
C ILE A 322 -10.97 4.09 8.52
N ALA A 323 -11.91 5.02 8.67
CA ALA A 323 -12.25 6.00 7.65
C ALA A 323 -11.34 7.23 7.80
N GLU A 324 -10.19 7.24 7.15
CA GLU A 324 -9.17 8.29 7.23
C GLU A 324 -9.70 9.66 6.81
N THR A 325 -10.52 9.71 5.75
CA THR A 325 -11.16 10.95 5.31
C THR A 325 -12.08 11.54 6.37
N THR A 326 -12.82 10.69 7.08
CA THR A 326 -13.67 11.11 8.20
C THR A 326 -12.84 11.59 9.40
N ALA A 327 -11.73 10.91 9.73
CA ALA A 327 -10.86 11.29 10.84
C ALA A 327 -10.24 12.68 10.62
N VAL A 328 -9.83 12.99 9.38
CA VAL A 328 -9.32 14.32 9.01
C VAL A 328 -10.45 15.34 8.99
N ASN A 329 -11.59 15.04 8.34
CA ASN A 329 -12.68 15.99 8.19
C ASN A 329 -13.28 16.46 9.52
N ASN A 330 -13.29 15.61 10.53
CA ASN A 330 -13.81 15.98 11.86
C ASN A 330 -12.73 16.52 12.82
N GLY A 331 -11.47 16.68 12.34
CA GLY A 331 -10.36 17.24 13.12
C GLY A 331 -9.80 16.31 14.20
N THR A 332 -10.04 15.00 14.10
CA THR A 332 -9.40 14.01 14.98
C THR A 332 -7.90 13.93 14.72
N VAL A 333 -7.52 14.09 13.47
CA VAL A 333 -6.14 14.22 13.00
C VAL A 333 -6.05 15.38 12.00
N ASP A 334 -4.84 15.86 11.73
CA ASP A 334 -4.61 17.05 10.89
C ASP A 334 -4.43 16.68 9.41
N PHE A 335 -3.69 15.62 9.17
CA PHE A 335 -3.37 15.09 7.84
C PHE A 335 -3.85 13.66 7.72
N GLY A 336 -3.99 13.20 6.49
CA GLY A 336 -4.26 11.80 6.19
C GLY A 336 -3.54 11.33 4.93
N VAL A 337 -3.47 10.01 4.80
CA VAL A 337 -3.08 9.32 3.57
C VAL A 337 -4.31 8.61 3.03
N THR A 338 -4.68 8.90 1.78
CA THR A 338 -5.81 8.24 1.10
C THR A 338 -5.51 8.11 -0.40
N TRP A 339 -6.48 7.64 -1.14
CA TRP A 339 -6.43 7.57 -2.60
C TRP A 339 -7.29 8.67 -3.23
N VAL A 340 -6.94 9.11 -4.43
CA VAL A 340 -7.64 10.21 -5.12
C VAL A 340 -9.13 9.93 -5.29
N THR A 341 -9.51 8.67 -5.56
CA THR A 341 -10.92 8.25 -5.66
C THR A 341 -11.70 8.41 -4.36
N ASN A 342 -11.08 8.04 -3.24
CA ASN A 342 -11.70 8.18 -1.91
C ASN A 342 -11.86 9.66 -1.54
N LEU A 343 -10.86 10.48 -1.87
CA LEU A 343 -10.90 11.93 -1.63
C LEU A 343 -12.02 12.60 -2.45
N ALA A 344 -12.13 12.28 -3.74
CA ALA A 344 -13.19 12.79 -4.60
C ALA A 344 -14.57 12.37 -4.10
N SER A 345 -14.74 11.10 -3.68
CA SER A 345 -15.98 10.57 -3.13
C SER A 345 -16.36 11.25 -1.81
N ALA A 346 -15.39 11.47 -0.92
CA ALA A 346 -15.60 12.16 0.35
C ALA A 346 -16.05 13.62 0.13
N ASN A 347 -15.42 14.33 -0.80
CA ASN A 347 -15.81 15.71 -1.13
C ASN A 347 -17.19 15.77 -1.79
N ALA A 348 -17.49 14.81 -2.68
CA ALA A 348 -18.84 14.67 -3.24
C ALA A 348 -19.91 14.39 -2.16
N GLY A 349 -19.54 13.69 -1.10
CA GLY A 349 -20.36 13.45 0.08
C GLY A 349 -20.45 14.65 1.04
N GLY A 350 -19.85 15.78 0.71
CA GLY A 350 -19.95 17.05 1.46
C GLY A 350 -18.79 17.31 2.44
N MET A 351 -17.69 16.55 2.38
CA MET A 351 -16.45 16.91 3.07
C MET A 351 -15.72 18.03 2.29
N ASP A 352 -14.83 18.75 2.97
CA ASP A 352 -14.05 19.83 2.36
C ASP A 352 -12.55 19.56 2.50
N LEU A 353 -12.10 18.58 1.76
CA LEU A 353 -10.75 18.03 1.80
C LEU A 353 -9.93 18.49 0.59
N VAL A 354 -8.61 18.58 0.75
CA VAL A 354 -7.68 18.94 -0.31
C VAL A 354 -6.44 18.07 -0.26
N GLU A 355 -6.07 17.53 -1.41
CA GLU A 355 -4.79 16.89 -1.64
C GLU A 355 -3.69 17.94 -1.77
N ILE A 356 -2.58 17.72 -1.07
CA ILE A 356 -1.45 18.64 -1.00
C ILE A 356 -0.14 18.05 -1.55
N ALA A 357 -0.09 16.73 -1.74
CA ALA A 357 1.00 16.03 -2.44
C ALA A 357 0.58 14.62 -2.85
N GLN A 358 1.01 14.17 -4.04
CA GLN A 358 0.83 12.81 -4.52
C GLN A 358 2.12 12.01 -4.33
N ILE A 359 2.11 11.01 -3.45
CA ILE A 359 3.32 10.23 -3.14
C ILE A 359 3.52 9.10 -4.15
N TYR A 360 2.53 8.22 -4.33
CA TYR A 360 2.62 7.17 -5.33
C TYR A 360 2.28 7.74 -6.71
N GLN A 361 3.19 7.57 -7.66
CA GLN A 361 3.09 8.16 -8.99
C GLN A 361 2.45 7.22 -10.02
N ARG A 362 2.10 6.01 -9.58
CA ARG A 362 1.42 4.97 -10.35
C ARG A 362 0.64 4.04 -9.44
N SER A 363 -0.25 3.22 -10.03
CA SER A 363 -0.91 2.15 -9.29
C SER A 363 0.05 1.04 -8.90
N GLY A 364 -0.12 0.52 -7.69
CA GLY A 364 0.49 -0.72 -7.24
C GLY A 364 -0.37 -1.96 -7.52
N LEU A 365 -1.62 -1.80 -8.00
CA LEU A 365 -2.51 -2.92 -8.23
C LEU A 365 -2.10 -3.73 -9.48
N VAL A 366 -2.03 -5.03 -9.28
CA VAL A 366 -1.90 -6.03 -10.33
C VAL A 366 -2.93 -7.14 -10.14
N LEU A 367 -3.20 -7.88 -11.20
CA LEU A 367 -3.88 -9.17 -11.10
C LEU A 367 -2.85 -10.28 -11.28
N VAL A 368 -2.88 -11.24 -10.35
CA VAL A 368 -1.97 -12.40 -10.37
C VAL A 368 -2.75 -13.67 -10.70
N TYR A 369 -2.15 -14.54 -11.52
CA TYR A 369 -2.77 -15.80 -11.94
C TYR A 369 -1.74 -16.92 -12.07
N LYS A 370 -2.22 -18.18 -12.00
CA LYS A 370 -1.44 -19.37 -12.31
C LYS A 370 -1.63 -19.70 -13.79
N PRO A 371 -0.57 -19.68 -14.62
CA PRO A 371 -0.69 -19.97 -16.07
C PRO A 371 -1.32 -21.34 -16.39
N GLY A 372 -1.18 -22.31 -15.48
CA GLY A 372 -1.82 -23.62 -15.62
C GLY A 372 -3.35 -23.60 -15.62
N ASN A 373 -3.97 -22.55 -15.09
CA ASN A 373 -5.43 -22.37 -15.06
C ASN A 373 -5.96 -21.81 -16.39
N PHE A 374 -5.07 -21.35 -17.30
CA PHE A 374 -5.39 -20.67 -18.55
C PHE A 374 -4.65 -21.34 -19.73
N GLN A 375 -5.19 -22.45 -20.26
CA GLN A 375 -4.63 -23.24 -21.35
C GLN A 375 -5.58 -23.35 -22.54
#